data_42e57c7da821d6ab1324eb744076dc5b
#
_entry.id   42e57c7da821d6ab1324eb744076dc5b
#
_cell.length_a   1.000
_cell.length_b   1.000
_cell.length_c   1.000
_cell.angle_alpha   90.00
_cell.angle_beta   90.00
_cell.angle_gamma   90.00
#
_symmetry.space_group_name_H-M   'P 1'
#
loop_
_entity.id
_entity.type
_entity.pdbx_description
1 polymer ?
#
loop_
_entity_poly.entity_id
_entity_poly.type
_entity_poly.pdbx_seq_one_letter_code
_entity_poly.pdbx_strand_id
1 'polypeptide(L)'
;MLLKCCTQYASKFWKTQQWPQDWKRSVFILIPKKGNAKECSNYCIIALISHASKVMFKILQARLQQYVNQKLPDVQAGFRKGSGTRDQIDNICWIIGKAREFQKTIYFCFIDYTKASDFVDHNQLWKILQEMGIPEHFTCLLRNLYAGQEATVRTGHGTTAWLQIGKGVHQG
;
A
#
# COMPACT_ATOMS: atom_id res chain seq x y z
N MET A 1 10.54 25.86 12.05
CA MET A 1 11.77 25.07 12.18
C MET A 1 11.61 23.66 11.64
N LEU A 2 10.63 22.88 12.05
CA LEU A 2 10.35 21.51 11.59
C LEU A 2 10.16 21.36 10.06
N LEU A 3 9.39 22.24 9.42
CA LEU A 3 9.15 22.21 7.97
C LEU A 3 10.44 22.37 7.15
N LYS A 4 11.35 23.28 7.53
CA LYS A 4 12.64 23.46 6.86
C LYS A 4 13.51 22.21 6.98
N CYS A 5 13.50 21.58 8.15
CA CYS A 5 14.24 20.34 8.39
C CYS A 5 13.69 19.19 7.52
N CYS A 6 12.37 19.00 7.48
CA CYS A 6 11.73 17.99 6.62
C CYS A 6 12.05 18.21 5.14
N THR A 7 12.05 19.47 4.67
CA THR A 7 12.37 19.80 3.27
C THR A 7 13.81 19.50 2.91
N GLN A 8 14.76 19.80 3.83
CA GLN A 8 16.17 19.48 3.63
C GLN A 8 16.41 17.96 3.59
N TYR A 9 15.82 17.21 4.51
CA TYR A 9 15.91 15.76 4.51
C TYR A 9 15.29 15.16 3.24
N ALA A 10 14.08 15.59 2.86
CA ALA A 10 13.43 15.15 1.62
C ALA A 10 14.32 15.42 0.39
N SER A 11 14.92 16.60 0.31
CA SER A 11 15.85 16.96 -0.78
C SER A 11 17.12 16.08 -0.78
N LYS A 12 17.67 15.76 0.40
CA LYS A 12 18.82 14.88 0.52
C LYS A 12 18.50 13.47 0.02
N PHE A 13 17.41 12.85 0.49
CA PHE A 13 17.01 11.51 0.04
C PHE A 13 16.70 11.47 -1.45
N TRP A 14 16.07 12.52 -1.96
CA TRP A 14 15.79 12.64 -3.39
C TRP A 14 17.08 12.65 -4.23
N LYS A 15 18.12 13.31 -3.77
CA LYS A 15 19.41 13.40 -4.46
C LYS A 15 20.26 12.14 -4.29
N THR A 16 20.36 11.62 -3.06
CA THR A 16 21.26 10.50 -2.74
C THR A 16 20.64 9.14 -2.99
N GLN A 17 19.29 9.06 -3.04
CA GLN A 17 18.52 7.81 -3.13
C GLN A 17 18.82 6.81 -1.99
N GLN A 18 19.42 7.28 -0.91
CA GLN A 18 19.77 6.46 0.25
C GLN A 18 18.79 6.68 1.39
N TRP A 19 18.33 5.60 1.97
CA TRP A 19 17.41 5.62 3.10
C TRP A 19 18.13 5.24 4.38
N PRO A 20 17.86 5.92 5.51
CA PRO A 20 18.34 5.49 6.81
C PRO A 20 17.86 4.07 7.12
N GLN A 21 18.72 3.26 7.75
CA GLN A 21 18.36 1.88 8.09
C GLN A 21 17.14 1.82 9.01
N ASP A 22 17.02 2.74 9.97
CA ASP A 22 15.87 2.82 10.87
C ASP A 22 14.53 3.07 10.16
N TRP A 23 14.55 3.60 8.94
CA TRP A 23 13.34 3.80 8.15
C TRP A 23 12.92 2.56 7.37
N LYS A 24 13.82 1.60 7.24
CA LYS A 24 13.58 0.28 6.65
C LYS A 24 13.14 -0.76 7.68
N ARG A 25 13.09 -0.39 8.97
CA ARG A 25 12.72 -1.26 10.07
C ARG A 25 11.30 -1.02 10.54
N SER A 26 10.58 -2.12 10.76
CA SER A 26 9.19 -2.10 11.23
C SER A 26 9.03 -2.98 12.46
N VAL A 27 8.17 -2.56 13.39
CA VAL A 27 7.73 -3.41 14.49
C VAL A 27 6.30 -3.84 14.21
N PHE A 28 6.09 -5.14 14.04
CA PHE A 28 4.79 -5.72 13.79
C PHE A 28 4.06 -5.99 15.11
N ILE A 29 2.85 -5.48 15.21
CA ILE A 29 1.91 -5.75 16.30
C ILE A 29 0.83 -6.68 15.76
N LEU A 30 0.63 -7.81 16.40
CA LEU A 30 -0.40 -8.78 16.06
C LEU A 30 -1.69 -8.44 16.79
N ILE A 31 -2.75 -8.15 16.04
CA ILE A 31 -4.09 -7.93 16.59
C ILE A 31 -4.95 -9.15 16.28
N PRO A 32 -5.48 -9.84 17.32
CA PRO A 32 -6.31 -11.01 17.09
C PRO A 32 -7.64 -10.60 16.45
N LYS A 33 -8.06 -11.36 15.45
CA LYS A 33 -9.41 -11.34 14.91
C LYS A 33 -10.31 -12.30 15.70
N LYS A 34 -11.61 -12.26 15.40
CA LYS A 34 -12.54 -13.27 15.93
C LYS A 34 -12.16 -14.64 15.35
N GLY A 35 -11.97 -15.64 16.20
CA GLY A 35 -11.64 -17.02 15.79
C GLY A 35 -10.60 -17.66 16.68
N ASN A 36 -10.00 -18.74 16.18
CA ASN A 36 -9.00 -19.52 16.92
C ASN A 36 -7.68 -18.74 17.01
N ALA A 37 -7.27 -18.39 18.22
CA ALA A 37 -6.03 -17.64 18.47
C ALA A 37 -4.74 -18.44 18.15
N LYS A 38 -4.84 -19.75 17.89
CA LYS A 38 -3.70 -20.58 17.49
C LYS A 38 -3.38 -20.50 16.00
N GLU A 39 -4.28 -19.91 15.19
CA GLU A 39 -4.11 -19.81 13.75
C GLU A 39 -3.54 -18.44 13.36
N CYS A 40 -2.41 -18.44 12.66
CA CYS A 40 -1.78 -17.18 12.17
C CYS A 40 -2.68 -16.37 11.22
N SER A 41 -3.61 -17.02 10.52
CA SER A 41 -4.59 -16.39 9.65
C SER A 41 -5.57 -15.46 10.40
N ASN A 42 -5.78 -15.74 11.70
CA ASN A 42 -6.69 -15.00 12.56
C ASN A 42 -6.08 -13.75 13.20
N TYR A 43 -4.93 -13.30 12.67
CA TYR A 43 -4.31 -12.05 13.11
C TYR A 43 -4.28 -11.02 12.00
N CYS A 44 -4.48 -9.75 12.38
CA CYS A 44 -4.18 -8.60 11.57
C CYS A 44 -2.83 -8.04 12.01
N ILE A 45 -1.94 -7.73 11.07
CA ILE A 45 -0.64 -7.17 11.37
C ILE A 45 -0.71 -5.65 11.22
N ILE A 46 -0.30 -4.91 12.26
CA ILE A 46 -0.08 -3.47 12.19
C ILE A 46 1.42 -3.22 12.20
N ALA A 47 1.93 -2.56 11.16
CA ALA A 47 3.33 -2.17 11.08
C ALA A 47 3.54 -0.80 11.74
N LEU A 48 4.34 -0.76 12.79
CA LEU A 48 4.81 0.48 13.40
C LEU A 48 6.14 0.86 12.76
N ILE A 49 6.16 2.03 12.14
CA ILE A 49 7.34 2.63 11.51
C ILE A 49 7.63 3.99 12.12
N SER A 50 8.83 4.53 11.89
CA SER A 50 9.22 5.84 12.42
C SER A 50 8.31 6.95 11.89
N HIS A 51 8.06 7.98 12.70
CA HIS A 51 7.25 9.14 12.29
C HIS A 51 7.88 9.89 11.11
N ALA A 52 9.23 9.96 11.07
CA ALA A 52 9.94 10.60 9.98
C ALA A 52 9.74 9.85 8.66
N SER A 53 9.76 8.50 8.66
CA SER A 53 9.47 7.71 7.47
C SER A 53 8.02 7.88 7.01
N LYS A 54 7.05 7.97 7.95
CA LYS A 54 5.64 8.25 7.59
C LYS A 54 5.46 9.58 6.84
N VAL A 55 6.15 10.64 7.29
CA VAL A 55 6.11 11.93 6.61
C VAL A 55 6.67 11.81 5.19
N MET A 56 7.80 11.12 5.02
CA MET A 56 8.38 10.88 3.70
C MET A 56 7.48 10.04 2.79
N PHE A 57 6.84 9.00 3.32
CA PHE A 57 5.87 8.21 2.55
C PHE A 57 4.70 9.07 2.06
N LYS A 58 4.19 9.99 2.89
CA LYS A 58 3.15 10.93 2.47
C LYS A 58 3.61 11.86 1.34
N ILE A 59 4.85 12.34 1.38
CA ILE A 59 5.43 13.16 0.31
C ILE A 59 5.55 12.35 -0.98
N LEU A 60 6.07 11.11 -0.89
CA LEU A 60 6.19 10.22 -2.04
C LEU A 60 4.83 9.84 -2.60
N GLN A 61 3.87 9.51 -1.73
CA GLN A 61 2.50 9.22 -2.11
C GLN A 61 1.87 10.36 -2.89
N ALA A 62 1.98 11.60 -2.40
CA ALA A 62 1.42 12.77 -3.06
C ALA A 62 2.03 13.01 -4.45
N ARG A 63 3.32 12.75 -4.63
CA ARG A 63 4.00 12.85 -5.92
C ARG A 63 3.59 11.72 -6.86
N LEU A 64 3.58 10.48 -6.36
CA LEU A 64 3.20 9.30 -7.14
C LEU A 64 1.75 9.39 -7.62
N GLN A 65 0.86 9.90 -6.77
CA GLN A 65 -0.56 10.06 -7.07
C GLN A 65 -0.80 10.89 -8.34
N GLN A 66 0.04 11.87 -8.64
CA GLN A 66 -0.09 12.69 -9.84
C GLN A 66 0.09 11.87 -11.12
N TYR A 67 1.01 10.91 -11.11
CA TYR A 67 1.23 10.00 -12.24
C TYR A 67 0.16 8.92 -12.31
N VAL A 68 -0.12 8.29 -11.18
CA VAL A 68 -1.05 7.15 -11.08
C VAL A 68 -2.46 7.57 -11.52
N ASN A 69 -2.95 8.72 -11.07
CA ASN A 69 -4.30 9.20 -11.42
C ASN A 69 -4.51 9.38 -12.94
N GLN A 70 -3.45 9.65 -13.70
CA GLN A 70 -3.51 9.79 -15.15
C GLN A 70 -3.53 8.45 -15.89
N LYS A 71 -3.12 7.39 -15.22
CA LYS A 71 -2.94 6.05 -15.83
C LYS A 71 -3.96 5.03 -15.37
N LEU A 72 -4.62 5.28 -14.24
CA LEU A 72 -5.67 4.39 -13.77
C LEU A 72 -6.88 4.43 -14.70
N PRO A 73 -7.39 3.27 -15.13
CA PRO A 73 -8.60 3.21 -15.95
C PRO A 73 -9.80 3.76 -15.17
N ASP A 74 -10.76 4.33 -15.88
CA ASP A 74 -11.94 4.98 -15.26
C ASP A 74 -12.82 4.01 -14.48
N VAL A 75 -12.75 2.73 -14.79
CA VAL A 75 -13.49 1.67 -14.08
C VAL A 75 -12.93 1.39 -12.68
N GLN A 76 -11.70 1.82 -12.37
CA GLN A 76 -11.12 1.62 -11.06
C GLN A 76 -11.58 2.71 -10.09
N ALA A 77 -12.38 2.34 -9.11
CA ALA A 77 -12.86 3.24 -8.06
C ALA A 77 -12.00 3.21 -6.79
N GLY A 78 -11.42 2.06 -6.46
CA GLY A 78 -10.62 1.88 -5.26
C GLY A 78 -9.37 2.77 -5.26
N PHE A 79 -9.10 3.42 -4.11
CA PHE A 79 -7.96 4.33 -3.89
C PHE A 79 -7.90 5.56 -4.81
N ARG A 80 -9.00 5.88 -5.50
CA ARG A 80 -9.13 7.05 -6.37
C ARG A 80 -9.83 8.19 -5.63
N LYS A 81 -9.26 9.38 -5.69
CA LYS A 81 -9.86 10.59 -5.09
C LYS A 81 -11.19 10.90 -5.78
N GLY A 82 -12.24 11.11 -5.00
CA GLY A 82 -13.58 11.42 -5.51
C GLY A 82 -14.43 10.21 -5.90
N SER A 83 -13.91 8.98 -5.75
CA SER A 83 -14.68 7.76 -5.95
C SER A 83 -14.87 7.05 -4.61
N GLY A 84 -16.10 6.74 -4.27
CA GLY A 84 -16.45 6.10 -3.00
C GLY A 84 -17.15 4.76 -3.20
N THR A 85 -17.24 3.98 -2.12
CA THR A 85 -18.00 2.72 -2.10
C THR A 85 -19.46 2.95 -2.46
N ARG A 86 -20.04 4.09 -2.04
CA ARG A 86 -21.42 4.46 -2.33
C ARG A 86 -21.66 4.58 -3.84
N ASP A 87 -20.78 5.27 -4.56
CA ASP A 87 -20.90 5.44 -6.02
C ASP A 87 -20.91 4.09 -6.74
N GLN A 88 -20.12 3.13 -6.23
CA GLN A 88 -20.07 1.77 -6.81
C GLN A 88 -21.31 0.97 -6.51
N ILE A 89 -21.90 1.14 -5.32
CA ILE A 89 -23.20 0.54 -4.98
C ILE A 89 -24.28 1.09 -5.89
N ASP A 90 -24.32 2.42 -6.08
CA ASP A 90 -25.29 3.08 -6.96
C ASP A 90 -25.16 2.61 -8.41
N ASN A 91 -23.92 2.42 -8.92
CA ASN A 91 -23.67 1.83 -10.24
C ASN A 91 -24.25 0.41 -10.37
N ILE A 92 -24.03 -0.44 -9.37
CA ILE A 92 -24.58 -1.82 -9.36
C ILE A 92 -26.11 -1.77 -9.32
N CYS A 93 -26.70 -0.94 -8.48
CA CYS A 93 -28.15 -0.76 -8.39
C CYS A 93 -28.73 -0.27 -9.72
N TRP A 94 -28.06 0.66 -10.38
CA TRP A 94 -28.46 1.13 -11.72
C TRP A 94 -28.41 0.01 -12.77
N ILE A 95 -27.33 -0.79 -12.81
CA ILE A 95 -27.20 -1.94 -13.72
C ILE A 95 -28.35 -2.94 -13.49
N ILE A 96 -28.65 -3.26 -12.22
CA ILE A 96 -29.75 -4.17 -11.86
C ILE A 96 -31.10 -3.59 -12.32
N GLY A 97 -31.32 -2.28 -12.11
CA GLY A 97 -32.53 -1.59 -12.56
C GLY A 97 -32.71 -1.69 -14.07
N LYS A 98 -31.65 -1.41 -14.83
CA LYS A 98 -31.68 -1.53 -16.29
C LYS A 98 -31.87 -2.95 -16.78
N ALA A 99 -31.23 -3.92 -16.16
CA ALA A 99 -31.44 -5.33 -16.51
C ALA A 99 -32.90 -5.76 -16.32
N ARG A 100 -33.55 -5.30 -15.25
CA ARG A 100 -34.99 -5.55 -15.03
C ARG A 100 -35.88 -4.87 -16.07
N GLU A 101 -35.63 -3.60 -16.37
CA GLU A 101 -36.35 -2.82 -17.38
C GLU A 101 -36.32 -3.51 -18.76
N PHE A 102 -35.16 -4.02 -19.16
CA PHE A 102 -34.95 -4.69 -20.43
C PHE A 102 -35.16 -6.22 -20.39
N GLN A 103 -35.58 -6.76 -19.26
CA GLN A 103 -35.78 -8.21 -19.04
C GLN A 103 -34.54 -9.04 -19.40
N LYS A 104 -33.33 -8.51 -19.10
CA LYS A 104 -32.06 -9.18 -19.34
C LYS A 104 -31.55 -9.85 -18.08
N THR A 105 -31.12 -11.10 -18.21
CA THR A 105 -30.41 -11.79 -17.14
C THR A 105 -28.96 -11.28 -17.03
N ILE A 106 -28.54 -10.92 -15.83
CA ILE A 106 -27.16 -10.53 -15.53
C ILE A 106 -26.60 -11.43 -14.44
N TYR A 107 -25.30 -11.64 -14.49
CA TYR A 107 -24.56 -12.41 -13.51
C TYR A 107 -23.47 -11.53 -12.91
N PHE A 108 -23.34 -11.57 -11.58
CA PHE A 108 -22.28 -10.88 -10.86
C PHE A 108 -21.28 -11.90 -10.31
N CYS A 109 -20.00 -11.61 -10.46
CA CYS A 109 -18.93 -12.33 -9.80
C CYS A 109 -18.13 -11.35 -8.94
N PHE A 110 -18.01 -11.63 -7.64
CA PHE A 110 -17.24 -10.83 -6.70
C PHE A 110 -15.97 -11.60 -6.34
N ILE A 111 -14.81 -10.95 -6.51
CA ILE A 111 -13.52 -11.54 -6.21
C ILE A 111 -12.88 -10.72 -5.08
N ASP A 112 -12.65 -11.37 -3.94
CA ASP A 112 -11.97 -10.78 -2.78
C ASP A 112 -10.62 -11.45 -2.57
N TYR A 113 -9.55 -10.64 -2.60
CA TYR A 113 -8.19 -11.15 -2.38
C TYR A 113 -7.82 -11.11 -0.90
N THR A 114 -7.53 -12.26 -0.34
CA THR A 114 -7.04 -12.36 1.04
C THR A 114 -5.65 -11.77 1.16
N LYS A 115 -5.51 -10.72 1.97
CA LYS A 115 -4.21 -10.06 2.27
C LYS A 115 -3.47 -9.59 1.00
N ALA A 116 -4.18 -8.98 0.04
CA ALA A 116 -3.62 -8.57 -1.24
C ALA A 116 -2.30 -7.79 -1.11
N SER A 117 -2.23 -6.85 -0.15
CA SER A 117 -1.04 -6.02 0.09
C SER A 117 0.18 -6.82 0.55
N ASP A 118 -0.01 -7.93 1.26
CA ASP A 118 1.08 -8.74 1.84
C ASP A 118 1.77 -9.61 0.78
N PHE A 119 1.10 -9.86 -0.35
CA PHE A 119 1.58 -10.75 -1.42
C PHE A 119 2.14 -10.03 -2.64
N VAL A 120 2.19 -8.71 -2.64
CA VAL A 120 2.73 -7.93 -3.76
C VAL A 120 4.20 -8.30 -3.98
N ASP A 121 4.51 -8.81 -5.17
CA ASP A 121 5.89 -9.06 -5.60
C ASP A 121 6.56 -7.74 -6.00
N HIS A 122 7.71 -7.44 -5.40
CA HIS A 122 8.40 -6.18 -5.62
C HIS A 122 8.89 -6.04 -7.06
N ASN A 123 9.38 -7.11 -7.71
CA ASN A 123 9.87 -7.04 -9.08
C ASN A 123 8.75 -6.73 -10.06
N GLN A 124 7.59 -7.36 -9.86
CA GLN A 124 6.41 -7.06 -10.66
C GLN A 124 5.92 -5.62 -10.42
N LEU A 125 5.96 -5.15 -9.18
CA LEU A 125 5.61 -3.77 -8.86
C LEU A 125 6.48 -2.77 -9.63
N TRP A 126 7.80 -2.97 -9.64
CA TRP A 126 8.73 -2.07 -10.35
C TRP A 126 8.47 -2.08 -11.86
N LYS A 127 8.20 -3.24 -12.42
CA LYS A 127 7.86 -3.37 -13.84
C LYS A 127 6.59 -2.59 -14.19
N ILE A 128 5.53 -2.77 -13.41
CA ILE A 128 4.27 -2.04 -13.60
C ILE A 128 4.47 -0.53 -13.49
N LEU A 129 5.22 -0.05 -12.51
CA LEU A 129 5.50 1.38 -12.36
C LEU A 129 6.24 1.95 -13.58
N GLN A 130 7.18 1.20 -14.16
CA GLN A 130 7.87 1.59 -15.38
C GLN A 130 6.93 1.61 -16.59
N GLU A 131 6.08 0.60 -16.75
CA GLU A 131 5.05 0.53 -17.81
C GLU A 131 4.03 1.68 -17.70
N MET A 132 3.72 2.13 -16.47
CA MET A 132 2.90 3.30 -16.22
C MET A 132 3.60 4.63 -16.56
N GLY A 133 4.88 4.60 -16.90
CA GLY A 133 5.67 5.79 -17.22
C GLY A 133 6.11 6.59 -16.00
N ILE A 134 6.18 5.96 -14.82
CA ILE A 134 6.75 6.59 -13.63
C ILE A 134 8.26 6.80 -13.87
N PRO A 135 8.79 8.02 -13.59
CA PRO A 135 10.20 8.31 -13.82
C PRO A 135 11.13 7.33 -13.10
N GLU A 136 12.18 6.87 -13.79
CA GLU A 136 13.14 5.86 -13.26
C GLU A 136 13.76 6.30 -11.93
N HIS A 137 14.09 7.58 -11.79
CA HIS A 137 14.61 8.14 -10.54
C HIS A 137 13.66 7.88 -9.37
N PHE A 138 12.34 8.02 -9.59
CA PHE A 138 11.33 7.79 -8.57
C PHE A 138 11.17 6.30 -8.25
N THR A 139 11.15 5.45 -9.28
CA THR A 139 11.10 3.99 -9.14
C THR A 139 12.33 3.46 -8.41
N CYS A 140 13.52 3.99 -8.70
CA CYS A 140 14.75 3.65 -8.02
C CYS A 140 14.71 4.04 -6.53
N LEU A 141 14.18 5.22 -6.20
CA LEU A 141 14.01 5.67 -4.82
C LEU A 141 13.10 4.73 -4.03
N LEU A 142 11.98 4.30 -4.62
CA LEU A 142 11.07 3.33 -4.01
C LEU A 142 11.74 1.95 -3.86
N ARG A 143 12.42 1.48 -4.90
CA ARG A 143 13.16 0.20 -4.87
C ARG A 143 14.19 0.18 -3.73
N ASN A 144 14.96 1.25 -3.57
CA ASN A 144 15.95 1.37 -2.50
C ASN A 144 15.31 1.42 -1.11
N LEU A 145 14.08 1.92 -0.99
CA LEU A 145 13.32 1.88 0.25
C LEU A 145 12.92 0.45 0.63
N TYR A 146 12.44 -0.32 -0.34
CA TYR A 146 12.00 -1.71 -0.12
C TYR A 146 13.18 -2.68 -0.01
N ALA A 147 14.34 -2.33 -0.58
CA ALA A 147 15.53 -3.16 -0.48
C ALA A 147 16.09 -3.22 0.94
N GLY A 148 16.20 -4.42 1.49
CA GLY A 148 16.73 -4.65 2.83
C GLY A 148 15.80 -4.18 3.95
N GLN A 149 14.48 -4.23 3.74
CA GLN A 149 13.51 -4.01 4.80
C GLN A 149 13.52 -5.15 5.81
N GLU A 150 13.44 -4.78 7.08
CA GLU A 150 13.45 -5.72 8.20
C GLU A 150 12.22 -5.48 9.09
N ALA A 151 11.69 -6.54 9.65
CA ALA A 151 10.65 -6.45 10.66
C ALA A 151 10.95 -7.32 11.86
N THR A 152 10.47 -6.91 13.02
CA THR A 152 10.39 -7.72 14.22
C THR A 152 8.94 -7.78 14.70
N VAL A 153 8.56 -8.89 15.30
CA VAL A 153 7.21 -9.05 15.85
C VAL A 153 7.25 -8.83 17.35
N ARG A 154 6.41 -7.90 17.83
CA ARG A 154 6.23 -7.68 19.28
C ARG A 154 5.12 -8.58 19.79
N THR A 155 5.44 -9.39 20.78
CA THR A 155 4.51 -10.27 21.51
C THR A 155 4.44 -9.85 22.98
N GLY A 156 3.55 -10.45 23.75
CA GLY A 156 3.49 -10.26 25.22
C GLY A 156 4.76 -10.73 25.96
N HIS A 157 5.59 -11.54 25.32
CA HIS A 157 6.83 -12.10 25.90
C HIS A 157 8.11 -11.42 25.39
N GLY A 158 7.98 -10.38 24.55
CA GLY A 158 9.11 -9.65 24.00
C GLY A 158 9.04 -9.48 22.49
N THR A 159 10.20 -9.28 21.84
CA THR A 159 10.31 -9.12 20.39
C THR A 159 11.11 -10.27 19.79
N THR A 160 10.72 -10.67 18.57
CA THR A 160 11.48 -11.69 17.81
C THR A 160 12.81 -11.12 17.30
N ALA A 161 13.66 -11.99 16.74
CA ALA A 161 14.76 -11.55 15.90
C ALA A 161 14.24 -10.75 14.68
N TRP A 162 15.11 -9.95 14.07
CA TRP A 162 14.81 -9.23 12.83
C TRP A 162 14.70 -10.19 11.66
N LEU A 163 13.64 -10.06 10.91
CA LEU A 163 13.32 -10.86 9.73
C LEU A 163 13.36 -9.98 8.49
N GLN A 164 13.94 -10.48 7.41
CA GLN A 164 13.96 -9.79 6.13
C GLN A 164 12.56 -9.84 5.46
N ILE A 165 12.12 -8.70 4.92
CA ILE A 165 10.86 -8.59 4.21
C ILE A 165 11.13 -8.60 2.70
N GLY A 166 10.70 -9.65 2.02
CA GLY A 166 10.91 -9.83 0.57
C GLY A 166 9.66 -9.60 -0.28
N LYS A 167 8.50 -9.41 0.32
CA LYS A 167 7.20 -9.25 -0.36
C LYS A 167 6.31 -8.29 0.41
N GLY A 168 5.27 -7.82 -0.27
CA GLY A 168 4.26 -6.97 0.32
C GLY A 168 4.60 -5.48 0.26
N VAL A 169 3.57 -4.66 0.51
CA VAL A 169 3.68 -3.21 0.54
C VAL A 169 3.16 -2.67 1.86
N HIS A 170 3.72 -1.55 2.31
CA HIS A 170 3.25 -0.89 3.51
C HIS A 170 1.78 -0.47 3.37
N GLN A 171 0.97 -0.88 4.33
CA GLN A 171 -0.38 -0.37 4.55
C GLN A 171 -0.22 0.91 5.38
N GLY A 172 -0.46 2.06 4.76
CA GLY A 172 -0.20 3.35 5.36
C GLY A 172 -1.37 4.15 5.76
#